data_8fb823b8734f46969887850ad77e6624
#
_entry.id   8fb823b8734f46969887850ad77e6624
#
_cell.length_a   1.000
_cell.length_b   1.000
_cell.length_c   1.000
_cell.angle_alpha   90.00
_cell.angle_beta   90.00
_cell.angle_gamma   90.00
#
_symmetry.space_group_name_H-M   'P 1'
#
loop_
_entity.id
_entity.type
_entity.pdbx_description
1 polymer ?
#
loop_
_entity_poly.entity_id
_entity_poly.type
_entity_poly.pdbx_seq_one_letter_code
_entity_poly.pdbx_strand_id
1 'polypeptide(L)'
;MRLFYIAAFTLLLPGCIVQGTDDLRKFVAEAKAKKGAPVEPLPRMPQVEVYAYTAEERGLRSPFLPEDVEQQQSDSGDGIRPDLSRPREDLEQYPLDSLRMVGILAQDGVTFGLVQSQKDRMVFRVRLGNYMGMNDGRISGVFQDRIELIEIIHGSQGGYVERRASIALGQK
;
A
#
# COMPACT_ATOMS: atom_id res chain seq x y z
N MET A 1 23.19 -65.62 -56.32
CA MET A 1 21.84 -65.16 -55.92
C MET A 1 21.80 -64.19 -54.70
N ARG A 2 22.59 -64.37 -53.65
CA ARG A 2 22.61 -63.48 -52.50
C ARG A 2 23.04 -62.01 -52.77
N LEU A 3 24.02 -61.82 -53.67
CA LEU A 3 24.49 -60.49 -54.07
C LEU A 3 23.44 -59.68 -54.85
N PHE A 4 22.59 -60.32 -55.58
CA PHE A 4 21.54 -59.69 -56.38
C PHE A 4 20.42 -59.13 -55.51
N TYR A 5 20.12 -59.75 -54.37
CA TYR A 5 19.13 -59.27 -53.41
C TYR A 5 19.62 -58.06 -52.61
N ILE A 6 20.93 -57.99 -52.36
CA ILE A 6 21.55 -56.86 -51.68
C ILE A 6 21.52 -55.61 -52.57
N ALA A 7 21.86 -55.82 -53.89
CA ALA A 7 21.80 -54.72 -54.86
C ALA A 7 20.38 -54.23 -55.14
N ALA A 8 19.37 -55.10 -55.09
CA ALA A 8 17.98 -54.76 -55.29
C ALA A 8 17.40 -54.05 -54.04
N PHE A 9 17.90 -54.34 -52.81
CA PHE A 9 17.44 -53.71 -51.59
C PHE A 9 18.01 -52.29 -51.40
N THR A 10 19.21 -51.99 -51.95
CA THR A 10 19.77 -50.64 -51.92
C THR A 10 19.10 -49.65 -52.87
N LEU A 11 18.38 -50.17 -53.90
CA LEU A 11 17.65 -49.33 -54.86
C LEU A 11 16.28 -48.89 -54.35
N LEU A 12 15.78 -49.45 -53.23
CA LEU A 12 14.45 -49.17 -52.64
C LEU A 12 14.50 -48.20 -51.47
N LEU A 13 15.61 -47.57 -51.20
CA LEU A 13 15.63 -46.43 -50.30
C LEU A 13 15.25 -45.16 -51.09
N PRO A 14 13.97 -44.78 -51.15
CA PRO A 14 13.65 -43.43 -51.58
C PRO A 14 14.31 -42.52 -50.56
N GLY A 15 15.42 -41.92 -50.96
CA GLY A 15 16.00 -40.85 -50.16
C GLY A 15 14.87 -39.90 -49.74
N CYS A 16 14.75 -39.63 -48.47
CA CYS A 16 14.03 -38.45 -48.03
C CYS A 16 14.68 -37.27 -48.74
N ILE A 17 14.15 -36.95 -49.92
CA ILE A 17 14.42 -35.70 -50.60
C ILE A 17 13.94 -34.67 -49.58
N VAL A 18 14.88 -34.04 -48.97
CA VAL A 18 14.64 -32.84 -48.18
C VAL A 18 13.75 -31.97 -49.03
N GLN A 19 12.46 -32.01 -48.79
CA GLN A 19 11.53 -31.07 -49.41
C GLN A 19 12.09 -29.72 -49.04
N GLY A 20 12.62 -29.03 -50.06
CA GLY A 20 13.35 -27.82 -49.86
C GLY A 20 12.52 -26.84 -49.10
N THR A 21 13.09 -26.19 -48.10
CA THR A 21 12.47 -25.08 -47.35
C THR A 21 12.24 -23.86 -48.24
N ASP A 22 12.12 -24.07 -49.57
CA ASP A 22 11.98 -22.97 -50.54
C ASP A 22 10.62 -22.31 -50.49
N ASP A 23 9.58 -23.03 -50.06
CA ASP A 23 8.27 -22.50 -49.79
C ASP A 23 8.29 -21.55 -48.57
N LEU A 24 8.99 -21.94 -47.51
CA LEU A 24 9.20 -21.12 -46.30
C LEU A 24 10.05 -19.88 -46.63
N ARG A 25 11.08 -20.04 -47.45
CA ARG A 25 11.92 -18.92 -47.93
C ARG A 25 11.10 -17.93 -48.75
N LYS A 26 10.24 -18.45 -49.66
CA LYS A 26 9.30 -17.61 -50.42
C LYS A 26 8.32 -16.91 -49.52
N PHE A 27 7.73 -17.62 -48.57
CA PHE A 27 6.80 -17.00 -47.59
C PHE A 27 7.48 -15.90 -46.79
N VAL A 28 8.70 -16.13 -46.29
CA VAL A 28 9.46 -15.11 -45.54
C VAL A 28 9.80 -13.92 -46.44
N ALA A 29 10.19 -14.18 -47.71
CA ALA A 29 10.49 -13.11 -48.65
C ALA A 29 9.23 -12.27 -48.96
N GLU A 30 8.10 -12.90 -49.19
CA GLU A 30 6.81 -12.24 -49.41
C GLU A 30 6.34 -11.45 -48.16
N ALA A 31 6.51 -12.05 -46.98
CA ALA A 31 6.17 -11.37 -45.73
C ALA A 31 7.04 -10.13 -45.49
N LYS A 32 8.35 -10.24 -45.81
CA LYS A 32 9.27 -9.09 -45.74
C LYS A 32 9.03 -8.03 -46.82
N ALA A 33 8.57 -8.48 -48.02
CA ALA A 33 8.26 -7.57 -49.11
C ALA A 33 6.95 -6.79 -48.93
N LYS A 34 6.07 -7.29 -48.06
CA LYS A 34 4.86 -6.55 -47.67
C LYS A 34 5.29 -5.32 -46.87
N LYS A 35 5.37 -4.19 -47.53
CA LYS A 35 5.53 -2.91 -46.80
C LYS A 35 4.34 -2.75 -45.85
N GLY A 36 4.63 -2.57 -44.57
CA GLY A 36 3.62 -2.21 -43.62
C GLY A 36 2.84 -0.97 -44.08
N ALA A 37 1.60 -0.86 -43.65
CA ALA A 37 0.84 0.35 -43.88
C ALA A 37 1.66 1.58 -43.40
N PRO A 38 1.61 2.73 -44.10
CA PRO A 38 2.29 3.92 -43.64
C PRO A 38 1.84 4.21 -42.20
N VAL A 39 2.79 4.43 -41.31
CA VAL A 39 2.51 4.76 -39.90
C VAL A 39 1.82 6.13 -39.93
N GLU A 40 0.65 6.18 -39.32
CA GLU A 40 -0.12 7.41 -39.17
C GLU A 40 0.75 8.45 -38.44
N PRO A 41 0.91 9.68 -38.97
CA PRO A 41 1.73 10.68 -38.30
C PRO A 41 1.16 10.96 -36.92
N LEU A 42 2.05 11.08 -35.95
CA LEU A 42 1.66 11.42 -34.57
C LEU A 42 0.79 12.68 -34.55
N PRO A 43 -0.31 12.69 -33.81
CA PRO A 43 -1.12 13.90 -33.67
C PRO A 43 -0.24 15.04 -33.14
N ARG A 44 -0.44 16.23 -33.71
CA ARG A 44 0.28 17.41 -33.22
C ARG A 44 -0.07 17.59 -31.73
N MET A 45 0.94 17.53 -30.86
CA MET A 45 0.73 17.87 -29.49
C MET A 45 0.27 19.33 -29.38
N PRO A 46 -0.88 19.61 -28.77
CA PRO A 46 -1.27 20.98 -28.48
C PRO A 46 -0.16 21.61 -27.64
N GLN A 47 0.18 22.86 -27.95
CA GLN A 47 1.08 23.62 -27.10
C GLN A 47 0.36 23.79 -25.75
N VAL A 48 0.85 23.12 -24.77
CA VAL A 48 0.36 23.31 -23.38
C VAL A 48 0.95 24.63 -22.91
N GLU A 49 0.10 25.56 -22.52
CA GLU A 49 0.56 26.75 -21.84
C GLU A 49 1.33 26.37 -20.60
N VAL A 50 2.58 26.79 -20.55
CA VAL A 50 3.40 26.54 -19.36
C VAL A 50 2.85 27.40 -18.24
N TYR A 51 2.21 26.76 -17.27
CA TYR A 51 1.72 27.45 -16.09
C TYR A 51 2.91 27.92 -15.26
N ALA A 52 3.11 29.22 -15.19
CA ALA A 52 4.07 29.82 -14.28
C ALA A 52 3.43 29.93 -12.89
N TYR A 53 4.06 29.30 -11.91
CA TYR A 53 3.63 29.40 -10.53
C TYR A 53 3.97 30.79 -9.98
N THR A 54 2.96 31.62 -9.80
CA THR A 54 3.10 33.01 -9.32
C THR A 54 2.54 33.23 -7.91
N ALA A 55 2.48 32.15 -7.12
CA ALA A 55 1.88 32.23 -5.79
C ALA A 55 2.68 33.12 -4.84
N GLU A 56 4.00 33.16 -4.97
CA GLU A 56 4.87 34.03 -4.18
C GLU A 56 4.56 35.52 -4.43
N GLU A 57 4.34 35.90 -5.69
CA GLU A 57 3.94 37.27 -6.06
C GLU A 57 2.57 37.66 -5.48
N ARG A 58 1.72 36.68 -5.25
CA ARG A 58 0.38 36.86 -4.65
C ARG A 58 0.38 36.71 -3.15
N GLY A 59 1.53 36.52 -2.50
CA GLY A 59 1.63 36.27 -1.07
C GLY A 59 0.98 34.97 -0.62
N LEU A 60 0.73 34.04 -1.55
CA LEU A 60 0.21 32.72 -1.22
C LEU A 60 1.34 31.83 -0.74
N ARG A 61 1.09 31.12 0.35
CA ARG A 61 2.05 30.19 0.93
C ARG A 61 2.30 29.01 -0.01
N SER A 62 3.55 28.61 -0.16
CA SER A 62 3.90 27.40 -0.90
C SER A 62 3.38 26.15 -0.16
N PRO A 63 2.68 25.23 -0.83
CA PRO A 63 2.22 23.98 -0.23
C PRO A 63 3.38 23.02 0.14
N PHE A 64 4.59 23.33 -0.32
CA PHE A 64 5.81 22.53 -0.03
C PHE A 64 6.65 23.11 1.11
N LEU A 65 6.33 24.30 1.56
CA LEU A 65 6.92 24.77 2.81
C LEU A 65 6.23 24.04 3.96
N PRO A 66 7.03 23.51 4.93
CA PRO A 66 6.44 22.98 6.14
C PRO A 66 5.45 24.01 6.67
N GLU A 67 4.27 23.57 7.06
CA GLU A 67 3.47 24.42 7.89
C GLU A 67 4.41 24.83 9.04
N ASP A 68 4.69 26.14 9.15
CA ASP A 68 4.95 26.63 10.47
C ASP A 68 3.64 26.29 11.18
N VAL A 69 3.55 25.03 11.63
CA VAL A 69 2.67 24.71 12.71
C VAL A 69 3.07 25.82 13.67
N GLU A 70 2.29 26.95 13.63
CA GLU A 70 2.26 27.78 14.80
C GLU A 70 2.14 26.71 15.83
N GLN A 71 3.32 26.45 16.42
CA GLN A 71 3.35 25.62 17.57
C GLN A 71 2.18 26.17 18.34
N GLN A 72 1.01 25.49 18.22
CA GLN A 72 0.30 25.36 19.45
C GLN A 72 1.42 24.88 20.36
N GLN A 73 2.11 25.84 20.90
CA GLN A 73 2.70 25.75 22.20
C GLN A 73 1.52 25.28 23.07
N SER A 74 1.11 24.04 22.76
CA SER A 74 0.61 23.19 23.79
C SER A 74 1.71 23.31 24.81
N ASP A 75 1.49 24.26 25.72
CA ASP A 75 2.19 24.50 26.94
C ASP A 75 3.24 23.42 27.11
N SER A 76 4.50 23.81 26.99
CA SER A 76 5.64 22.92 27.22
C SER A 76 5.31 22.21 28.50
N GLY A 77 4.64 21.06 28.33
CA GLY A 77 3.84 20.43 29.40
C GLY A 77 4.77 20.00 30.53
N ASP A 78 4.96 20.93 31.40
CA ASP A 78 5.53 20.65 32.74
C ASP A 78 4.57 19.72 33.55
N GLY A 79 3.58 19.16 32.88
CA GLY A 79 2.58 18.29 33.46
C GLY A 79 2.20 17.03 32.69
N ILE A 80 2.46 16.94 31.36
CA ILE A 80 2.08 15.76 30.57
C ILE A 80 3.17 14.72 30.72
N ARG A 81 2.88 13.64 31.44
CA ARG A 81 3.76 12.47 31.57
C ARG A 81 2.93 11.19 31.55
N PRO A 82 3.48 10.10 30.98
CA PRO A 82 2.87 8.79 31.10
C PRO A 82 2.75 8.42 32.59
N ASP A 83 1.59 7.88 32.98
CA ASP A 83 1.41 7.34 34.33
C ASP A 83 2.03 5.96 34.44
N LEU A 84 3.24 5.90 34.93
CA LEU A 84 3.99 4.64 35.13
C LEU A 84 3.55 3.87 36.38
N SER A 85 2.70 4.44 37.23
CA SER A 85 2.26 3.81 38.46
C SER A 85 1.09 2.84 38.26
N ARG A 86 0.37 2.97 37.12
CA ARG A 86 -0.74 2.08 36.80
C ARG A 86 -0.29 0.76 36.20
N PRO A 87 -1.00 -0.34 36.45
CA PRO A 87 -0.76 -1.58 35.73
C PRO A 87 -1.05 -1.39 34.25
N ARG A 88 -0.19 -1.94 33.40
CA ARG A 88 -0.39 -1.91 31.94
C ARG A 88 -1.51 -2.87 31.54
N GLU A 89 -2.31 -2.44 30.57
CA GLU A 89 -3.34 -3.27 29.95
C GLU A 89 -2.75 -4.12 28.82
N ASP A 90 -3.41 -5.22 28.49
CA ASP A 90 -2.91 -6.19 27.49
C ASP A 90 -2.66 -5.56 26.11
N LEU A 91 -3.48 -4.57 25.72
CA LEU A 91 -3.37 -3.91 24.43
C LEU A 91 -2.21 -2.90 24.32
N GLU A 92 -1.59 -2.56 25.43
CA GLU A 92 -0.40 -1.68 25.42
C GLU A 92 0.88 -2.43 25.00
N GLN A 93 0.84 -3.75 24.85
CA GLN A 93 1.94 -4.55 24.32
C GLN A 93 2.03 -4.51 22.81
N TYR A 94 1.00 -4.02 22.15
CA TYR A 94 0.89 -4.00 20.69
C TYR A 94 1.05 -2.57 20.17
N PRO A 95 1.84 -2.36 19.09
CA PRO A 95 1.84 -1.08 18.42
C PRO A 95 0.45 -0.81 17.81
N LEU A 96 0.03 0.46 17.81
CA LEU A 96 -1.30 0.85 17.37
C LEU A 96 -1.62 0.39 15.95
N ASP A 97 -0.61 0.37 15.05
CA ASP A 97 -0.73 -0.06 13.66
C ASP A 97 -1.04 -1.56 13.51
N SER A 98 -0.74 -2.36 14.55
CA SER A 98 -1.07 -3.79 14.57
C SER A 98 -2.46 -4.09 15.13
N LEU A 99 -3.17 -3.07 15.56
CA LEU A 99 -4.50 -3.17 16.14
C LEU A 99 -5.55 -2.73 15.12
N ARG A 100 -6.65 -3.47 15.06
CA ARG A 100 -7.78 -3.18 14.16
C ARG A 100 -9.09 -3.25 14.90
N MET A 101 -9.94 -2.28 14.71
CA MET A 101 -11.31 -2.38 15.19
C MET A 101 -12.09 -3.36 14.30
N VAL A 102 -12.76 -4.34 14.91
CA VAL A 102 -13.54 -5.37 14.21
C VAL A 102 -15.04 -5.26 14.49
N GLY A 103 -15.44 -4.44 15.44
CA GLY A 103 -16.84 -4.22 15.73
C GLY A 103 -17.06 -3.45 17.03
N ILE A 104 -18.34 -3.33 17.38
CA ILE A 104 -18.81 -2.77 18.65
C ILE A 104 -19.73 -3.76 19.35
N LEU A 105 -19.79 -3.66 20.66
CA LEU A 105 -20.70 -4.40 21.51
C LEU A 105 -21.36 -3.44 22.48
N ALA A 106 -22.68 -3.38 22.50
CA ALA A 106 -23.43 -2.65 23.51
C ALA A 106 -23.94 -3.65 24.54
N GLN A 107 -23.59 -3.44 25.79
CA GLN A 107 -24.02 -4.28 26.91
C GLN A 107 -24.29 -3.40 28.12
N ASP A 108 -25.44 -3.58 28.77
CA ASP A 108 -25.83 -2.85 29.99
C ASP A 108 -25.71 -1.32 29.90
N GLY A 109 -26.02 -0.77 28.72
CA GLY A 109 -25.93 0.66 28.45
C GLY A 109 -24.49 1.18 28.22
N VAL A 110 -23.48 0.30 28.23
CA VAL A 110 -22.09 0.64 27.94
C VAL A 110 -21.71 0.16 26.54
N THR A 111 -21.06 1.04 25.80
CA THR A 111 -20.52 0.69 24.47
C THR A 111 -19.07 0.25 24.59
N PHE A 112 -18.78 -0.92 24.07
CA PHE A 112 -17.43 -1.48 23.98
C PHE A 112 -16.99 -1.53 22.53
N GLY A 113 -15.73 -1.20 22.27
CA GLY A 113 -15.06 -1.49 21.03
C GLY A 113 -14.46 -2.89 21.05
N LEU A 114 -14.53 -3.60 19.94
CA LEU A 114 -13.83 -4.87 19.75
C LEU A 114 -12.60 -4.59 18.90
N VAL A 115 -11.42 -4.84 19.46
CA VAL A 115 -10.12 -4.60 18.83
C VAL A 115 -9.41 -5.92 18.65
N GLN A 116 -8.99 -6.22 17.43
CA GLN A 116 -8.24 -7.42 17.11
C GLN A 116 -6.76 -7.08 16.89
N SER A 117 -5.88 -7.83 17.53
CA SER A 117 -4.46 -7.84 17.21
C SER A 117 -4.22 -8.63 15.92
N GLN A 118 -3.48 -8.05 14.98
CA GLN A 118 -3.11 -8.71 13.72
C GLN A 118 -2.06 -9.80 13.93
N LYS A 119 -1.29 -9.73 15.01
CA LYS A 119 -0.19 -10.64 15.31
C LYS A 119 -0.70 -12.04 15.72
N ASP A 120 -1.60 -12.09 16.67
CA ASP A 120 -2.11 -13.34 17.29
C ASP A 120 -3.61 -13.54 17.06
N ARG A 121 -4.25 -12.61 16.38
CA ARG A 121 -5.69 -12.62 16.04
C ARG A 121 -6.62 -12.65 17.26
N MET A 122 -6.11 -12.33 18.43
CA MET A 122 -6.92 -12.20 19.64
C MET A 122 -7.80 -10.95 19.55
N VAL A 123 -9.03 -11.08 20.05
CA VAL A 123 -9.99 -9.97 20.10
C VAL A 123 -10.14 -9.53 21.55
N PHE A 124 -9.93 -8.24 21.75
CA PHE A 124 -10.03 -7.61 23.06
C PHE A 124 -11.25 -6.69 23.10
N ARG A 125 -11.87 -6.61 24.25
CA ARG A 125 -12.97 -5.69 24.50
C ARG A 125 -12.45 -4.46 25.24
N VAL A 126 -12.64 -3.30 24.63
CA VAL A 126 -12.19 -2.02 25.17
C VAL A 126 -13.37 -1.05 25.38
N ARG A 127 -13.22 -0.15 26.32
CA ARG A 127 -14.20 0.90 26.63
C ARG A 127 -13.49 2.25 26.79
N LEU A 128 -14.31 3.29 26.93
CA LEU A 128 -13.82 4.61 27.29
C LEU A 128 -12.92 4.55 28.54
N GLY A 129 -11.75 5.18 28.45
CA GLY A 129 -10.77 5.24 29.54
C GLY A 129 -9.80 4.09 29.61
N ASN A 130 -9.98 2.98 28.86
CA ASN A 130 -8.96 1.94 28.70
C ASN A 130 -7.76 2.45 27.91
N TYR A 131 -6.67 1.71 28.00
CA TYR A 131 -5.42 2.05 27.32
C TYR A 131 -5.07 1.02 26.24
N MET A 132 -4.49 1.48 25.13
CA MET A 132 -3.96 0.65 24.06
C MET A 132 -2.86 1.34 23.29
N GLY A 133 -2.00 0.54 22.64
CA GLY A 133 -0.83 1.04 21.93
C GLY A 133 0.37 1.26 22.85
N MET A 134 1.55 1.22 22.29
CA MET A 134 2.82 1.32 23.04
C MET A 134 3.09 2.73 23.59
N ASN A 135 2.30 3.73 23.20
CA ASN A 135 2.48 5.13 23.54
C ASN A 135 1.43 5.61 24.57
N ASP A 136 1.07 4.77 25.52
CA ASP A 136 0.09 5.09 26.56
C ASP A 136 -1.22 5.70 26.01
N GLY A 137 -1.72 5.13 24.89
CA GLY A 137 -2.89 5.64 24.18
C GLY A 137 -4.18 5.44 24.99
N ARG A 138 -4.71 6.49 25.61
CA ARG A 138 -5.96 6.44 26.36
C ARG A 138 -7.16 6.63 25.44
N ILE A 139 -8.12 5.71 25.50
CA ILE A 139 -9.36 5.78 24.71
C ILE A 139 -10.22 6.97 25.18
N SER A 140 -10.44 7.91 24.27
CA SER A 140 -11.27 9.11 24.47
C SER A 140 -12.67 8.96 23.90
N GLY A 141 -12.91 8.00 23.00
CA GLY A 141 -14.23 7.73 22.43
C GLY A 141 -14.32 6.40 21.70
N VAL A 142 -15.49 5.76 21.78
CA VAL A 142 -15.83 4.56 21.00
C VAL A 142 -17.04 4.89 20.15
N PHE A 143 -16.86 4.91 18.83
CA PHE A 143 -17.87 5.21 17.83
C PHE A 143 -18.22 3.97 16.99
N GLN A 144 -19.23 4.06 16.16
CA GLN A 144 -19.66 2.93 15.33
C GLN A 144 -18.62 2.54 14.27
N ASP A 145 -17.85 3.51 13.80
CA ASP A 145 -16.89 3.39 12.70
C ASP A 145 -15.42 3.47 13.13
N ARG A 146 -15.14 3.94 14.35
CA ARG A 146 -13.78 4.14 14.85
C ARG A 146 -13.72 4.19 16.38
N ILE A 147 -12.51 4.00 16.87
CA ILE A 147 -12.13 4.26 18.27
C ILE A 147 -11.13 5.40 18.25
N GLU A 148 -11.40 6.46 19.01
CA GLU A 148 -10.49 7.60 19.17
C GLU A 148 -9.71 7.45 20.47
N LEU A 149 -8.44 7.86 20.42
CA LEU A 149 -7.53 7.80 21.57
C LEU A 149 -6.57 8.99 21.57
N ILE A 150 -6.00 9.26 22.70
CA ILE A 150 -4.97 10.26 22.91
C ILE A 150 -3.72 9.53 23.36
N GLU A 151 -2.67 9.59 22.54
CA GLU A 151 -1.36 9.02 22.82
C GLU A 151 -0.44 10.06 23.45
N ILE A 152 0.48 9.60 24.29
CA ILE A 152 1.55 10.43 24.85
C ILE A 152 2.85 10.03 24.17
N ILE A 153 3.39 10.92 23.34
CA ILE A 153 4.61 10.69 22.57
C ILE A 153 5.72 11.64 23.00
N HIS A 154 6.97 11.28 22.72
CA HIS A 154 8.10 12.19 22.95
C HIS A 154 8.07 13.32 21.91
N GLY A 155 8.09 14.55 22.39
CA GLY A 155 8.19 15.73 21.55
C GLY A 155 9.60 15.92 20.99
N SER A 156 9.72 16.58 19.84
CA SER A 156 11.00 16.87 19.16
C SER A 156 11.96 17.78 19.95
N GLN A 157 11.42 18.55 20.87
CA GLN A 157 12.20 19.50 21.71
C GLN A 157 12.46 18.96 23.13
N GLY A 158 12.18 17.68 23.35
CA GLY A 158 12.18 17.06 24.67
C GLY A 158 10.82 17.22 25.37
N GLY A 159 10.57 16.36 26.38
CA GLY A 159 9.29 16.29 27.06
C GLY A 159 8.28 15.38 26.34
N TYR A 160 7.04 15.45 26.80
CA TYR A 160 5.93 14.64 26.25
C TYR A 160 4.86 15.55 25.67
N VAL A 161 4.25 15.08 24.58
CA VAL A 161 3.14 15.76 23.90
C VAL A 161 1.99 14.79 23.66
N GLU A 162 0.77 15.30 23.73
CA GLU A 162 -0.42 14.53 23.38
C GLU A 162 -0.63 14.53 21.87
N ARG A 163 -0.94 13.36 21.33
CA ARG A 163 -1.30 13.18 19.92
C ARG A 163 -2.63 12.47 19.84
N ARG A 164 -3.57 13.01 19.09
CA ARG A 164 -4.81 12.32 18.77
C ARG A 164 -4.54 11.24 17.71
N ALA A 165 -5.06 10.06 17.96
CA ALA A 165 -5.01 8.94 17.03
C ALA A 165 -6.38 8.27 16.97
N SER A 166 -6.61 7.47 15.92
CA SER A 166 -7.84 6.71 15.80
C SER A 166 -7.59 5.38 15.09
N ILE A 167 -8.39 4.37 15.45
CA ILE A 167 -8.43 3.08 14.76
C ILE A 167 -9.80 2.96 14.11
N ALA A 168 -9.83 2.83 12.78
CA ALA A 168 -11.06 2.66 12.03
C ALA A 168 -11.55 1.20 12.05
N LEU A 169 -12.86 1.03 11.87
CA LEU A 169 -13.47 -0.29 11.65
C LEU A 169 -12.89 -0.89 10.35
N GLY A 170 -12.34 -2.09 10.47
CA GLY A 170 -11.77 -2.78 9.33
C GLY A 170 -12.86 -3.15 8.33
N GLN A 171 -12.74 -2.67 7.09
CA GLN A 171 -13.53 -3.21 5.99
C GLN A 171 -13.08 -4.64 5.70
N LYS A 172 -14.05 -5.52 5.42
CA LYS A 172 -13.85 -6.94 5.12
C LYS A 172 -13.47 -7.12 3.66
#